data_d413ac11ad57a9d28d91f1510c18684b
#
_entry.id   d413ac11ad57a9d28d91f1510c18684b
#
_cell.length_a   1.000
_cell.length_b   1.000
_cell.length_c   1.000
_cell.angle_alpha   90.00
_cell.angle_beta   90.00
_cell.angle_gamma   90.00
#
_symmetry.space_group_name_H-M   'P 1'
#
loop_
_entity.id
_entity.type
_entity.pdbx_description
1 polymer ?
#
loop_
_entity_poly.entity_id
_entity_poly.type
_entity_poly.pdbx_seq_one_letter_code
_entity_poly.pdbx_strand_id
1 'polypeptide(L)'
;VGASDITLQTGEPVFAESYGRLLRITQRKLSNTEVSETLNLIYGPNGSAQILSGVDIDTHYEFRPNRNERYRFRVNATGCLVEGHDAIQISFRTIPSTPPKMSDLNLETPLIDALAPEQGIVYVTGATGSGKTTLLAAIIRDLAEKEDSHRKILTYEAPIEFVYDSIAMPSSIISQSEIPRHLPSFAAGVRNALRRKPRLILVGESRDPETIGASIEAALTGHPVYTTLHSNGVAETLRRLVNSFPAEEAKTRMIDIIETIRVVIWQQLVPSTDGQRIALREFLVFDEKLRDILLDSKLENISAHTRLVLKKYGQPMSVDAKRKFNAGLISERVYKRLILRTEIAEHHDEI
;
A
#
# COMPACT_ATOMS: atom_id res chain seq x y z
N VAL A 1 -20.61 4.31 -18.32
CA VAL A 1 -19.58 3.47 -18.96
C VAL A 1 -18.58 3.16 -17.86
N GLY A 2 -18.47 1.90 -17.39
CA GLY A 2 -17.54 1.51 -16.32
C GLY A 2 -16.07 1.62 -16.77
N ALA A 3 -15.58 2.86 -16.92
CA ALA A 3 -14.21 3.13 -17.31
C ALA A 3 -13.28 2.96 -16.12
N SER A 4 -12.19 2.24 -16.30
CA SER A 4 -11.11 2.12 -15.32
C SER A 4 -10.19 3.33 -15.34
N ASP A 5 -9.91 3.83 -16.54
CA ASP A 5 -8.99 4.94 -16.76
C ASP A 5 -9.56 5.93 -17.80
N ILE A 6 -9.22 7.22 -17.66
CA ILE A 6 -9.55 8.29 -18.61
C ILE A 6 -8.25 9.01 -18.95
N THR A 7 -8.01 9.29 -20.21
CA THR A 7 -6.82 10.00 -20.68
C THR A 7 -7.20 11.28 -21.43
N LEU A 8 -6.63 12.40 -21.01
CA LEU A 8 -6.63 13.68 -21.70
C LEU A 8 -5.23 13.93 -22.25
N GLN A 9 -5.11 14.30 -23.50
CA GLN A 9 -3.85 14.69 -24.13
C GLN A 9 -4.07 15.87 -25.06
N THR A 10 -3.17 16.81 -25.04
CA THR A 10 -3.14 17.90 -26.04
C THR A 10 -3.14 17.31 -27.44
N GLY A 11 -3.96 17.88 -28.34
CA GLY A 11 -4.05 17.45 -29.73
C GLY A 11 -4.85 16.17 -29.98
N GLU A 12 -5.36 15.52 -28.93
CA GLU A 12 -6.14 14.30 -29.03
C GLU A 12 -7.56 14.44 -28.45
N PRO A 13 -8.54 13.64 -28.87
CA PRO A 13 -9.80 13.49 -28.18
C PRO A 13 -9.64 12.89 -26.78
N VAL A 14 -10.67 12.97 -25.96
CA VAL A 14 -10.72 12.25 -24.68
C VAL A 14 -10.86 10.76 -24.93
N PHE A 15 -10.02 9.95 -24.29
CA PHE A 15 -10.10 8.52 -24.31
C PHE A 15 -10.49 7.97 -22.93
N ALA A 16 -11.20 6.84 -22.93
CA ALA A 16 -11.46 6.07 -21.73
C ALA A 16 -11.10 4.60 -21.97
N GLU A 17 -10.54 3.94 -20.95
CA GLU A 17 -10.31 2.49 -20.99
C GLU A 17 -11.45 1.77 -20.27
N SER A 18 -12.05 0.80 -20.94
CA SER A 18 -13.09 -0.05 -20.38
C SER A 18 -12.86 -1.50 -20.82
N TYR A 19 -12.74 -2.42 -19.87
CA TYR A 19 -12.47 -3.85 -20.13
C TYR A 19 -11.24 -4.09 -21.03
N GLY A 20 -10.17 -3.31 -20.83
CA GLY A 20 -8.93 -3.41 -21.61
C GLY A 20 -9.03 -2.87 -23.04
N ARG A 21 -10.09 -2.11 -23.37
CA ARG A 21 -10.28 -1.47 -24.67
C ARG A 21 -10.24 0.05 -24.51
N LEU A 22 -9.41 0.69 -25.33
CA LEU A 22 -9.34 2.14 -25.41
C LEU A 22 -10.47 2.66 -26.32
N LEU A 23 -11.36 3.46 -25.77
CA LEU A 23 -12.53 4.02 -26.42
C LEU A 23 -12.39 5.54 -26.55
N ARG A 24 -12.64 6.06 -27.75
CA ARG A 24 -12.75 7.50 -27.99
C ARG A 24 -14.08 8.01 -27.44
N ILE A 25 -14.04 8.96 -26.50
CA ILE A 25 -15.24 9.51 -25.84
C ILE A 25 -15.73 10.78 -26.50
N THR A 26 -14.80 11.60 -27.01
CA THR A 26 -15.15 12.84 -27.72
C THR A 26 -14.73 12.78 -29.18
N GLN A 27 -15.37 13.58 -30.04
CA GLN A 27 -14.95 13.74 -31.43
C GLN A 27 -13.91 14.86 -31.59
N ARG A 28 -14.02 15.86 -30.76
CA ARG A 28 -13.15 17.03 -30.77
C ARG A 28 -11.81 16.73 -30.09
N LYS A 29 -10.74 17.24 -30.65
CA LYS A 29 -9.40 17.28 -30.02
C LYS A 29 -9.33 18.38 -28.95
N LEU A 30 -8.57 18.12 -27.92
CA LEU A 30 -8.29 19.09 -26.85
C LEU A 30 -7.14 20.01 -27.25
N SER A 31 -7.29 21.30 -26.99
CA SER A 31 -6.21 22.28 -27.12
C SER A 31 -5.25 22.19 -25.93
N ASN A 32 -4.04 22.73 -26.10
CA ASN A 32 -3.05 22.81 -25.02
C ASN A 32 -3.57 23.63 -23.83
N THR A 33 -4.30 24.72 -24.11
CA THR A 33 -4.93 25.55 -23.08
C THR A 33 -5.92 24.75 -22.24
N GLU A 34 -6.80 23.97 -22.86
CA GLU A 34 -7.81 23.19 -22.15
C GLU A 34 -7.19 22.13 -21.24
N VAL A 35 -6.14 21.44 -21.70
CA VAL A 35 -5.44 20.44 -20.89
C VAL A 35 -4.68 21.10 -19.74
N SER A 36 -4.01 22.24 -19.99
CA SER A 36 -3.31 23.03 -18.98
C SER A 36 -4.25 23.58 -17.90
N GLU A 37 -5.39 24.16 -18.32
CA GLU A 37 -6.41 24.65 -17.37
C GLU A 37 -7.02 23.53 -16.55
N THR A 38 -7.26 22.37 -17.16
CA THR A 38 -7.75 21.18 -16.45
C THR A 38 -6.75 20.75 -15.39
N LEU A 39 -5.45 20.68 -15.71
CA LEU A 39 -4.42 20.35 -14.75
C LEU A 39 -4.33 21.38 -13.62
N ASN A 40 -4.39 22.65 -13.95
CA ASN A 40 -4.36 23.74 -12.96
C ASN A 40 -5.59 23.72 -12.03
N LEU A 41 -6.76 23.32 -12.54
CA LEU A 41 -7.95 23.12 -11.71
C LEU A 41 -7.78 21.97 -10.71
N ILE A 42 -7.10 20.88 -11.12
CA ILE A 42 -6.90 19.67 -10.31
C ILE A 42 -5.82 19.88 -9.24
N TYR A 43 -4.67 20.38 -9.66
CA TYR A 43 -3.46 20.43 -8.81
C TYR A 43 -3.23 21.80 -8.17
N GLY A 44 -3.62 22.88 -8.85
CA GLY A 44 -3.38 24.25 -8.46
C GLY A 44 -2.75 25.07 -9.59
N PRO A 45 -2.66 26.40 -9.44
CA PRO A 45 -2.35 27.33 -10.54
C PRO A 45 -0.95 27.10 -11.17
N ASN A 46 -0.05 26.41 -10.50
CA ASN A 46 1.29 26.12 -10.98
C ASN A 46 1.44 24.71 -11.62
N GLY A 47 0.36 23.92 -11.74
CA GLY A 47 0.43 22.55 -12.22
C GLY A 47 1.05 22.42 -13.60
N SER A 48 0.55 23.19 -14.58
CA SER A 48 1.09 23.17 -15.94
C SER A 48 2.55 23.65 -16.02
N ALA A 49 2.94 24.64 -15.22
CA ALA A 49 4.32 25.13 -15.16
C ALA A 49 5.28 24.07 -14.60
N GLN A 50 4.86 23.30 -13.60
CA GLN A 50 5.69 22.19 -13.07
C GLN A 50 5.92 21.11 -14.13
N ILE A 51 4.89 20.69 -14.85
CA ILE A 51 5.02 19.72 -15.93
C ILE A 51 5.99 20.21 -17.00
N LEU A 52 5.87 21.45 -17.44
CA LEU A 52 6.76 22.03 -18.46
C LEU A 52 8.21 22.24 -17.97
N SER A 53 8.42 22.22 -16.64
CA SER A 53 9.78 22.19 -16.07
C SER A 53 10.38 20.79 -15.91
N GLY A 54 9.68 19.74 -16.38
CA GLY A 54 10.13 18.36 -16.33
C GLY A 54 9.79 17.60 -15.03
N VAL A 55 8.87 18.14 -14.23
CA VAL A 55 8.40 17.50 -12.99
C VAL A 55 7.03 16.89 -13.24
N ASP A 56 6.90 15.58 -13.09
CA ASP A 56 5.60 14.88 -13.14
C ASP A 56 4.76 15.16 -11.90
N ILE A 57 3.45 15.00 -12.04
CA ILE A 57 2.49 15.17 -10.94
C ILE A 57 1.76 13.85 -10.73
N ASP A 58 1.81 13.32 -9.52
CA ASP A 58 1.00 12.20 -9.06
C ASP A 58 0.18 12.67 -7.85
N THR A 59 -1.15 12.71 -8.00
CA THR A 59 -2.06 13.28 -7.00
C THR A 59 -3.43 12.59 -7.05
N HIS A 60 -4.36 13.02 -6.23
CA HIS A 60 -5.76 12.63 -6.32
C HIS A 60 -6.64 13.80 -6.76
N TYR A 61 -7.76 13.47 -7.36
CA TYR A 61 -8.82 14.44 -7.68
C TYR A 61 -10.18 13.89 -7.28
N GLU A 62 -10.99 14.75 -6.69
CA GLU A 62 -12.36 14.43 -6.31
C GLU A 62 -13.33 15.35 -7.03
N PHE A 63 -14.34 14.74 -7.63
CA PHE A 63 -15.43 15.44 -8.31
C PHE A 63 -16.78 15.03 -7.72
N ARG A 64 -17.56 16.00 -7.32
CA ARG A 64 -18.93 15.81 -6.80
C ARG A 64 -19.91 16.55 -7.69
N PRO A 65 -20.57 15.90 -8.68
CA PRO A 65 -21.56 16.53 -9.52
C PRO A 65 -22.81 16.96 -8.73
N ASN A 66 -23.12 16.27 -7.64
CA ASN A 66 -24.19 16.58 -6.70
C ASN A 66 -23.85 16.06 -5.29
N ARG A 67 -24.78 16.24 -4.31
CA ARG A 67 -24.54 15.84 -2.90
C ARG A 67 -24.43 14.32 -2.71
N ASN A 68 -24.99 13.52 -3.61
CA ASN A 68 -25.10 12.06 -3.48
C ASN A 68 -24.08 11.30 -4.30
N GLU A 69 -23.41 11.97 -5.25
CA GLU A 69 -22.45 11.35 -6.16
C GLU A 69 -21.05 11.89 -5.90
N ARG A 70 -20.10 10.98 -5.78
CA ARG A 70 -18.71 11.27 -5.53
C ARG A 70 -17.85 10.37 -6.40
N TYR A 71 -17.02 11.00 -7.21
CA TYR A 71 -16.04 10.32 -8.04
C TYR A 71 -14.64 10.72 -7.59
N ARG A 72 -13.78 9.74 -7.39
CA ARG A 72 -12.40 9.97 -7.01
C ARG A 72 -11.46 9.32 -8.02
N PHE A 73 -10.38 10.00 -8.29
CA PHE A 73 -9.38 9.58 -9.25
C PHE A 73 -7.98 9.73 -8.65
N ARG A 74 -7.13 8.76 -8.90
CA ARG A 74 -5.68 8.97 -8.92
C ARG A 74 -5.36 9.66 -10.24
N VAL A 75 -4.60 10.74 -10.20
CA VAL A 75 -4.25 11.55 -11.37
C VAL A 75 -2.75 11.56 -11.52
N ASN A 76 -2.26 11.12 -12.67
CA ASN A 76 -0.88 11.31 -13.06
C ASN A 76 -0.85 12.24 -14.28
N ALA A 77 0.00 13.26 -14.24
CA ALA A 77 0.23 14.16 -15.36
C ALA A 77 1.72 14.24 -15.68
N THR A 78 2.04 14.27 -16.97
CA THR A 78 3.41 14.36 -17.45
C THR A 78 3.50 15.15 -18.76
N GLY A 79 4.67 15.73 -19.02
CA GLY A 79 4.97 16.37 -20.29
C GLY A 79 5.09 15.35 -21.41
N CYS A 80 4.68 15.75 -22.61
CA CYS A 80 4.81 14.95 -23.82
C CYS A 80 5.05 15.84 -25.04
N LEU A 81 5.51 15.27 -26.15
CA LEU A 81 5.70 15.99 -27.40
C LEU A 81 4.50 15.76 -28.33
N VAL A 82 3.88 16.83 -28.80
CA VAL A 82 2.77 16.78 -29.77
C VAL A 82 3.06 17.78 -30.90
N GLU A 83 3.13 17.28 -32.13
CA GLU A 83 3.41 18.09 -33.33
C GLU A 83 4.65 19.00 -33.20
N GLY A 84 5.70 18.52 -32.49
CA GLY A 84 6.95 19.24 -32.27
C GLY A 84 6.90 20.27 -31.14
N HIS A 85 5.83 20.35 -30.37
CA HIS A 85 5.66 21.28 -29.25
C HIS A 85 5.48 20.54 -27.92
N ASP A 86 5.93 21.18 -26.83
CA ASP A 86 5.68 20.69 -25.48
C ASP A 86 4.18 20.73 -25.18
N ALA A 87 3.71 19.63 -24.66
CA ALA A 87 2.32 19.36 -24.38
C ALA A 87 2.15 18.56 -23.07
N ILE A 88 0.92 18.31 -22.68
CA ILE A 88 0.59 17.63 -21.43
C ILE A 88 -0.33 16.44 -21.72
N GLN A 89 -0.03 15.31 -21.07
CA GLN A 89 -0.95 14.19 -20.92
C GLN A 89 -1.35 14.03 -19.45
N ILE A 90 -2.65 13.82 -19.20
CA ILE A 90 -3.23 13.58 -17.88
C ILE A 90 -3.97 12.25 -17.91
N SER A 91 -3.59 11.33 -17.02
CA SER A 91 -4.26 10.04 -16.85
C SER A 91 -5.02 10.04 -15.53
N PHE A 92 -6.29 9.68 -15.58
CA PHE A 92 -7.17 9.52 -14.41
C PHE A 92 -7.49 8.05 -14.25
N ARG A 93 -7.20 7.49 -13.08
CA ARG A 93 -7.64 6.16 -12.70
C ARG A 93 -8.71 6.27 -11.62
N THR A 94 -9.86 5.65 -11.84
CA THR A 94 -10.92 5.59 -10.83
C THR A 94 -10.43 4.85 -9.58
N ILE A 95 -10.63 5.45 -8.41
CA ILE A 95 -10.30 4.84 -7.12
C ILE A 95 -11.55 4.79 -6.22
N PRO A 96 -11.66 3.76 -5.38
CA PRO A 96 -12.76 3.65 -4.43
C PRO A 96 -12.76 4.84 -3.47
N SER A 97 -13.93 5.34 -3.12
CA SER A 97 -14.04 6.45 -2.15
C SER A 97 -13.99 5.95 -0.71
N THR A 98 -14.66 4.83 -0.42
CA THR A 98 -14.83 4.34 0.94
C THR A 98 -14.00 3.07 1.15
N PRO A 99 -13.25 2.97 2.26
CA PRO A 99 -12.54 1.75 2.60
C PRO A 99 -13.52 0.57 2.78
N PRO A 100 -13.16 -0.66 2.38
CA PRO A 100 -13.97 -1.84 2.67
C PRO A 100 -14.01 -2.11 4.18
N LYS A 101 -14.98 -2.88 4.64
CA LYS A 101 -14.96 -3.42 6.00
C LYS A 101 -13.94 -4.54 6.12
N MET A 102 -13.32 -4.68 7.28
CA MET A 102 -12.35 -5.77 7.53
C MET A 102 -13.01 -7.14 7.40
N SER A 103 -14.31 -7.27 7.75
CA SER A 103 -15.13 -8.47 7.56
C SER A 103 -15.20 -8.94 6.10
N ASP A 104 -15.13 -8.01 5.14
CA ASP A 104 -15.26 -8.32 3.71
C ASP A 104 -13.98 -8.95 3.14
N LEU A 105 -12.88 -8.88 3.88
CA LEU A 105 -11.56 -9.34 3.43
C LEU A 105 -11.23 -10.78 3.81
N ASN A 106 -12.11 -11.47 4.53
CA ASN A 106 -11.93 -12.86 4.97
C ASN A 106 -10.54 -13.11 5.58
N LEU A 107 -10.19 -12.31 6.59
CA LEU A 107 -8.91 -12.45 7.31
C LEU A 107 -8.95 -13.65 8.25
N GLU A 108 -7.80 -14.22 8.49
CA GLU A 108 -7.58 -15.29 9.46
C GLU A 108 -7.68 -14.76 10.90
N THR A 109 -8.37 -15.47 11.79
CA THR A 109 -8.56 -15.05 13.19
C THR A 109 -7.26 -14.69 13.90
N PRO A 110 -6.17 -15.51 13.84
CA PRO A 110 -4.90 -15.13 14.48
C PRO A 110 -4.28 -13.85 13.93
N LEU A 111 -4.55 -13.53 12.66
CA LEU A 111 -4.11 -12.29 12.05
C LEU A 111 -4.94 -11.11 12.57
N ILE A 112 -6.27 -11.24 12.63
CA ILE A 112 -7.18 -10.19 13.13
C ILE A 112 -6.76 -9.76 14.54
N ASP A 113 -6.51 -10.71 15.43
CA ASP A 113 -6.13 -10.45 16.82
C ASP A 113 -4.80 -9.68 16.94
N ALA A 114 -3.87 -9.89 15.98
CA ALA A 114 -2.57 -9.26 15.94
C ALA A 114 -2.55 -7.88 15.27
N LEU A 115 -3.63 -7.47 14.59
CA LEU A 115 -3.67 -6.23 13.79
C LEU A 115 -3.91 -4.95 14.60
N ALA A 116 -3.98 -5.00 15.92
CA ALA A 116 -4.17 -3.83 16.76
C ALA A 116 -3.08 -3.71 17.86
N PRO A 117 -1.79 -3.79 17.53
CA PRO A 117 -0.75 -3.68 18.54
C PRO A 117 -0.75 -2.29 19.18
N GLU A 118 -0.39 -2.21 20.46
CA GLU A 118 -0.26 -0.92 21.18
C GLU A 118 0.96 -0.13 20.70
N GLN A 119 2.02 -0.83 20.25
CA GLN A 119 3.26 -0.26 19.71
C GLN A 119 3.92 -1.21 18.73
N GLY A 120 4.86 -0.70 17.94
CA GLY A 120 5.62 -1.48 16.97
C GLY A 120 5.07 -1.38 15.56
N ILE A 121 5.56 -2.18 14.62
CA ILE A 121 5.31 -2.02 13.21
C ILE A 121 4.54 -3.20 12.62
N VAL A 122 3.48 -2.90 11.89
CA VAL A 122 2.74 -3.83 11.02
C VAL A 122 3.12 -3.55 9.57
N TYR A 123 3.77 -4.50 8.92
CA TYR A 123 4.14 -4.43 7.51
C TYR A 123 3.14 -5.20 6.65
N VAL A 124 2.55 -4.54 5.66
CA VAL A 124 1.78 -5.19 4.59
C VAL A 124 2.60 -5.14 3.31
N THR A 125 2.97 -6.29 2.78
CA THR A 125 3.91 -6.39 1.68
C THR A 125 3.32 -7.11 0.47
N GLY A 126 3.96 -6.96 -0.68
CA GLY A 126 3.53 -7.58 -1.94
C GLY A 126 3.76 -6.68 -3.14
N ALA A 127 3.52 -7.21 -4.33
CA ALA A 127 3.64 -6.48 -5.59
C ALA A 127 2.64 -5.31 -5.69
N THR A 128 2.84 -4.43 -6.66
CA THR A 128 1.84 -3.42 -7.03
C THR A 128 0.53 -4.11 -7.44
N GLY A 129 -0.60 -3.59 -6.95
CA GLY A 129 -1.92 -4.16 -7.23
C GLY A 129 -2.25 -5.43 -6.42
N SER A 130 -1.47 -5.80 -5.40
CA SER A 130 -1.76 -6.94 -4.52
C SER A 130 -2.79 -6.63 -3.42
N GLY A 131 -3.34 -5.42 -3.36
CA GLY A 131 -4.36 -5.03 -2.40
C GLY A 131 -3.83 -4.57 -1.02
N LYS A 132 -2.55 -4.18 -0.93
CA LYS A 132 -1.94 -3.67 0.31
C LYS A 132 -2.69 -2.48 0.90
N THR A 133 -2.92 -1.44 0.08
CA THR A 133 -3.65 -0.23 0.48
C THR A 133 -5.07 -0.56 0.93
N THR A 134 -5.74 -1.46 0.22
CA THR A 134 -7.09 -1.93 0.58
C THR A 134 -7.13 -2.61 1.95
N LEU A 135 -6.15 -3.48 2.23
CA LEU A 135 -6.04 -4.15 3.53
C LEU A 135 -5.77 -3.14 4.65
N LEU A 136 -4.80 -2.25 4.48
CA LEU A 136 -4.51 -1.21 5.47
C LEU A 136 -5.70 -0.27 5.69
N ALA A 137 -6.39 0.13 4.62
CA ALA A 137 -7.57 0.97 4.73
C ALA A 137 -8.71 0.31 5.52
N ALA A 138 -8.91 -1.00 5.32
CA ALA A 138 -9.88 -1.78 6.09
C ALA A 138 -9.51 -1.89 7.57
N ILE A 139 -8.23 -2.10 7.89
CA ILE A 139 -7.73 -2.15 9.27
C ILE A 139 -7.94 -0.78 9.95
N ILE A 140 -7.55 0.31 9.30
CA ILE A 140 -7.74 1.68 9.83
C ILE A 140 -9.23 1.96 10.09
N ARG A 141 -10.09 1.58 9.14
CA ARG A 141 -11.55 1.70 9.29
C ARG A 141 -12.05 0.93 10.51
N ASP A 142 -11.72 -0.35 10.64
CA ASP A 142 -12.14 -1.19 11.76
C ASP A 142 -11.72 -0.61 13.10
N LEU A 143 -10.48 -0.12 13.20
CA LEU A 143 -9.95 0.51 14.40
C LEU A 143 -10.63 1.85 14.71
N ALA A 144 -11.03 2.62 13.69
CA ALA A 144 -11.67 3.91 13.87
C ALA A 144 -13.17 3.83 14.22
N GLU A 145 -13.87 2.80 13.70
CA GLU A 145 -15.31 2.57 13.94
C GLU A 145 -15.62 2.04 15.34
N LYS A 146 -14.65 1.51 16.10
CA LYS A 146 -14.85 0.98 17.46
C LYS A 146 -15.22 2.09 18.43
N GLU A 147 -16.27 1.87 19.24
CA GLU A 147 -16.78 2.86 20.19
C GLU A 147 -15.74 3.34 21.19
N ASP A 148 -14.95 2.43 21.75
CA ASP A 148 -13.92 2.72 22.76
C ASP A 148 -12.50 2.76 22.19
N SER A 149 -12.34 3.09 20.92
CA SER A 149 -11.03 3.10 20.27
C SER A 149 -10.12 4.25 20.76
N HIS A 150 -10.69 5.44 20.94
CA HIS A 150 -10.01 6.66 21.40
C HIS A 150 -8.70 6.95 20.65
N ARG A 151 -8.70 6.74 19.31
CA ARG A 151 -7.48 6.85 18.48
C ARG A 151 -7.41 8.16 17.73
N LYS A 152 -6.27 8.85 17.87
CA LYS A 152 -5.84 9.85 16.89
C LYS A 152 -4.97 9.14 15.86
N ILE A 153 -5.50 8.99 14.66
CA ILE A 153 -4.87 8.30 13.54
C ILE A 153 -4.30 9.35 12.58
N LEU A 154 -3.03 9.24 12.26
CA LEU A 154 -2.36 10.10 11.29
C LEU A 154 -1.91 9.26 10.10
N THR A 155 -2.30 9.65 8.89
CA THR A 155 -1.89 8.96 7.67
C THR A 155 -1.05 9.87 6.78
N TYR A 156 -0.03 9.28 6.16
CA TYR A 156 0.85 9.91 5.18
C TYR A 156 0.85 9.03 3.94
N GLU A 157 0.29 9.51 2.83
CA GLU A 157 -0.04 8.71 1.65
C GLU A 157 0.41 9.40 0.36
N ALA A 158 0.71 8.64 -0.68
CA ALA A 158 1.12 9.18 -1.97
C ALA A 158 0.56 8.32 -3.13
N PRO A 159 -0.61 8.71 -3.68
CA PRO A 159 -1.61 9.66 -3.18
C PRO A 159 -2.58 9.05 -2.15
N ILE A 160 -3.51 9.84 -1.61
CA ILE A 160 -4.60 9.34 -0.76
C ILE A 160 -5.59 8.56 -1.63
N GLU A 161 -5.62 7.22 -1.49
CA GLU A 161 -6.53 6.35 -2.25
C GLU A 161 -7.92 6.25 -1.60
N PHE A 162 -8.02 6.03 -0.30
CA PHE A 162 -9.28 5.93 0.44
C PHE A 162 -9.46 7.13 1.36
N VAL A 163 -10.71 7.56 1.56
CA VAL A 163 -11.04 8.61 2.51
C VAL A 163 -12.04 8.12 3.56
N TYR A 164 -11.92 8.65 4.77
CA TYR A 164 -12.66 8.18 5.93
C TYR A 164 -13.75 9.16 6.39
N ASP A 165 -13.99 10.23 5.64
CA ASP A 165 -14.95 11.30 6.00
C ASP A 165 -16.41 10.83 6.05
N SER A 166 -16.76 9.71 5.40
CA SER A 166 -18.07 9.10 5.44
C SER A 166 -18.21 7.99 6.51
N ILE A 167 -17.14 7.71 7.27
CA ILE A 167 -17.10 6.67 8.28
C ILE A 167 -17.52 7.25 9.63
N ALA A 168 -18.41 6.54 10.34
CA ALA A 168 -18.74 6.89 11.71
C ALA A 168 -17.58 6.56 12.64
N MET A 169 -17.06 7.56 13.35
CA MET A 169 -15.92 7.45 14.26
C MET A 169 -16.30 7.99 15.64
N PRO A 170 -16.96 7.18 16.49
CA PRO A 170 -17.51 7.66 17.75
C PRO A 170 -16.50 8.28 18.70
N SER A 171 -15.30 7.73 18.73
CA SER A 171 -14.23 8.15 19.66
C SER A 171 -12.87 8.39 18.98
N SER A 172 -12.81 8.31 17.66
CA SER A 172 -11.55 8.43 16.90
C SER A 172 -11.58 9.62 15.97
N ILE A 173 -10.37 10.04 15.54
CA ILE A 173 -10.17 11.08 14.51
C ILE A 173 -9.07 10.64 13.58
N ILE A 174 -9.25 10.85 12.27
CA ILE A 174 -8.25 10.56 11.24
C ILE A 174 -7.83 11.86 10.56
N SER A 175 -6.52 12.10 10.49
CA SER A 175 -5.93 13.19 9.71
C SER A 175 -5.08 12.61 8.60
N GLN A 176 -5.52 12.79 7.35
CA GLN A 176 -4.84 12.30 6.16
C GLN A 176 -3.99 13.41 5.53
N SER A 177 -2.72 13.10 5.28
CA SER A 177 -1.77 14.00 4.62
C SER A 177 -1.22 13.35 3.35
N GLU A 178 -1.28 14.06 2.24
CA GLU A 178 -0.71 13.61 0.96
C GLU A 178 0.73 14.09 0.80
N ILE A 179 1.60 13.17 0.39
CA ILE A 179 3.00 13.45 0.07
C ILE A 179 3.12 13.56 -1.46
N PRO A 180 3.83 14.57 -2.01
CA PRO A 180 4.55 15.65 -1.31
C PRO A 180 3.69 16.90 -1.06
N ARG A 181 2.39 16.86 -1.35
CA ARG A 181 1.48 18.04 -1.37
C ARG A 181 1.40 18.74 -0.02
N HIS A 182 1.27 17.98 1.09
CA HIS A 182 1.09 18.54 2.42
C HIS A 182 2.38 18.49 3.26
N LEU A 183 3.28 17.55 2.96
CA LEU A 183 4.58 17.39 3.60
C LEU A 183 5.57 16.84 2.57
N PRO A 184 6.87 17.19 2.66
CA PRO A 184 7.83 16.90 1.59
C PRO A 184 8.16 15.42 1.41
N SER A 185 8.08 14.59 2.49
CA SER A 185 8.40 13.17 2.43
C SER A 185 7.66 12.38 3.52
N PHE A 186 7.63 11.05 3.37
CA PHE A 186 7.09 10.15 4.39
C PHE A 186 7.86 10.27 5.72
N ALA A 187 9.19 10.33 5.67
CA ALA A 187 10.03 10.51 6.85
C ALA A 187 9.72 11.82 7.58
N ALA A 188 9.53 12.93 6.86
CA ALA A 188 9.08 14.20 7.43
C ALA A 188 7.70 14.07 8.08
N GLY A 189 6.79 13.31 7.46
CA GLY A 189 5.48 12.99 8.00
C GLY A 189 5.56 12.26 9.34
N VAL A 190 6.35 11.21 9.43
CA VAL A 190 6.53 10.42 10.66
C VAL A 190 7.13 11.31 11.77
N ARG A 191 8.19 12.07 11.48
CA ARG A 191 8.78 13.01 12.45
C ARG A 191 7.78 14.08 12.94
N ASN A 192 6.91 14.55 12.05
CA ASN A 192 5.82 15.47 12.43
C ASN A 192 4.79 14.77 13.34
N ALA A 193 4.45 13.50 13.04
CA ALA A 193 3.50 12.73 13.82
C ALA A 193 3.87 12.65 15.30
N LEU A 194 5.14 12.43 15.63
CA LEU A 194 5.63 12.32 17.01
C LEU A 194 5.35 13.56 17.89
N ARG A 195 5.10 14.72 17.25
CA ARG A 195 4.72 15.98 17.96
C ARG A 195 3.21 16.12 18.12
N ARG A 196 2.42 15.22 17.53
CA ARG A 196 0.97 15.31 17.49
C ARG A 196 0.26 14.30 18.40
N LYS A 197 1.02 13.54 19.20
CA LYS A 197 0.53 12.48 20.11
C LYS A 197 -0.42 11.50 19.39
N PRO A 198 0.02 10.80 18.35
CA PRO A 198 -0.79 9.84 17.63
C PRO A 198 -1.00 8.56 18.46
N ARG A 199 -2.10 7.87 18.17
CA ARG A 199 -2.37 6.52 18.65
C ARG A 199 -2.26 5.49 17.54
N LEU A 200 -1.99 5.95 16.31
CA LEU A 200 -1.66 5.15 15.15
C LEU A 200 -1.08 6.06 14.07
N ILE A 201 -0.02 5.59 13.42
CA ILE A 201 0.60 6.24 12.26
C ILE A 201 0.52 5.28 11.07
N LEU A 202 -0.09 5.71 9.96
CA LEU A 202 -0.01 5.03 8.68
C LEU A 202 1.02 5.73 7.80
N VAL A 203 2.02 4.97 7.34
CA VAL A 203 3.00 5.39 6.33
C VAL A 203 2.68 4.63 5.05
N GLY A 204 2.27 5.31 4.00
CA GLY A 204 1.79 4.69 2.76
C GLY A 204 2.79 3.71 2.17
N GLU A 205 4.08 4.05 2.18
CA GLU A 205 5.15 3.18 1.70
C GLU A 205 6.49 3.46 2.43
N SER A 206 7.18 2.41 2.86
CA SER A 206 8.54 2.44 3.41
C SER A 206 9.54 1.92 2.37
N ARG A 207 9.95 2.78 1.42
CA ARG A 207 10.78 2.39 0.29
C ARG A 207 12.26 2.84 0.39
N ASP A 208 12.54 3.78 1.27
CA ASP A 208 13.86 4.38 1.44
C ASP A 208 14.33 4.25 2.89
N PRO A 209 15.66 4.27 3.15
CA PRO A 209 16.21 4.07 4.49
C PRO A 209 15.78 5.16 5.47
N GLU A 210 15.54 6.38 5.02
CA GLU A 210 15.11 7.49 5.89
C GLU A 210 13.69 7.25 6.42
N THR A 211 12.76 6.82 5.56
CA THR A 211 11.38 6.49 5.95
C THR A 211 11.33 5.26 6.84
N ILE A 212 12.12 4.22 6.53
CA ILE A 212 12.23 3.00 7.35
C ILE A 212 12.78 3.36 8.74
N GLY A 213 13.86 4.13 8.79
CA GLY A 213 14.48 4.58 10.04
C GLY A 213 13.53 5.40 10.91
N ALA A 214 12.81 6.36 10.32
CA ALA A 214 11.82 7.16 11.04
C ALA A 214 10.67 6.30 11.59
N SER A 215 10.22 5.29 10.84
CA SER A 215 9.17 4.34 11.27
C SER A 215 9.64 3.49 12.46
N ILE A 216 10.89 3.02 12.43
CA ILE A 216 11.52 2.27 13.53
C ILE A 216 11.61 3.17 14.77
N GLU A 217 12.08 4.42 14.64
CA GLU A 217 12.18 5.39 15.74
C GLU A 217 10.80 5.64 16.38
N ALA A 218 9.77 5.83 15.57
CA ALA A 218 8.40 6.00 16.07
C ALA A 218 7.93 4.76 16.85
N ALA A 219 8.24 3.56 16.38
CA ALA A 219 7.89 2.32 17.05
C ALA A 219 8.66 2.11 18.36
N LEU A 220 9.97 2.41 18.39
CA LEU A 220 10.80 2.36 19.60
C LEU A 220 10.32 3.36 20.68
N THR A 221 9.72 4.46 20.26
CA THR A 221 9.13 5.46 21.17
C THR A 221 7.68 5.17 21.55
N GLY A 222 7.19 3.95 21.30
CA GLY A 222 5.90 3.46 21.79
C GLY A 222 4.70 3.72 20.86
N HIS A 223 4.94 4.00 19.58
CA HIS A 223 3.84 4.25 18.64
C HIS A 223 3.57 3.04 17.75
N PRO A 224 2.30 2.67 17.50
CA PRO A 224 1.96 1.70 16.45
C PRO A 224 2.07 2.35 15.08
N VAL A 225 2.87 1.73 14.20
CA VAL A 225 3.11 2.16 12.82
C VAL A 225 2.61 1.09 11.86
N TYR A 226 1.86 1.48 10.85
CA TYR A 226 1.42 0.60 9.77
C TYR A 226 2.02 1.10 8.47
N THR A 227 2.58 0.20 7.68
CA THR A 227 3.23 0.61 6.43
C THR A 227 3.21 -0.48 5.38
N THR A 228 3.44 -0.07 4.12
CA THR A 228 3.64 -1.04 3.04
C THR A 228 5.10 -1.12 2.61
N LEU A 229 5.46 -2.27 2.06
CA LEU A 229 6.75 -2.51 1.44
C LEU A 229 6.57 -3.41 0.21
N HIS A 230 7.40 -3.27 -0.79
CA HIS A 230 7.46 -4.19 -1.91
C HIS A 230 8.43 -5.34 -1.59
N SER A 231 7.90 -6.51 -1.27
CA SER A 231 8.67 -7.76 -1.11
C SER A 231 7.84 -8.96 -1.53
N ASN A 232 8.48 -10.12 -1.67
CA ASN A 232 7.87 -11.34 -2.18
C ASN A 232 7.76 -12.46 -1.12
N GLY A 233 7.70 -12.08 0.16
CA GLY A 233 7.57 -13.02 1.27
C GLY A 233 7.89 -12.36 2.61
N VAL A 234 7.54 -13.02 3.70
CA VAL A 234 7.83 -12.55 5.07
C VAL A 234 9.35 -12.51 5.32
N ALA A 235 10.07 -13.57 4.96
CA ALA A 235 11.53 -13.64 5.13
C ALA A 235 12.27 -12.62 4.28
N GLU A 236 11.83 -12.43 3.05
CA GLU A 236 12.36 -11.42 2.12
C GLU A 236 12.11 -10.00 2.63
N THR A 237 11.02 -9.79 3.37
CA THR A 237 10.72 -8.48 3.99
C THR A 237 11.80 -8.12 5.01
N LEU A 238 12.13 -9.01 5.94
CA LEU A 238 13.17 -8.73 6.93
C LEU A 238 14.52 -8.45 6.28
N ARG A 239 14.94 -9.29 5.33
CA ARG A 239 16.17 -9.07 4.58
C ARG A 239 16.19 -7.73 3.85
N ARG A 240 15.08 -7.37 3.19
CA ARG A 240 14.98 -6.10 2.46
C ARG A 240 15.10 -4.90 3.40
N LEU A 241 14.43 -4.95 4.56
CA LEU A 241 14.51 -3.88 5.56
C LEU A 241 15.95 -3.68 6.04
N VAL A 242 16.66 -4.75 6.38
CA VAL A 242 18.06 -4.68 6.81
C VAL A 242 18.97 -4.17 5.69
N ASN A 243 18.82 -4.69 4.49
CA ASN A 243 19.64 -4.30 3.33
C ASN A 243 19.33 -2.88 2.79
N SER A 244 18.32 -2.21 3.33
CA SER A 244 18.06 -0.79 3.01
C SER A 244 19.06 0.16 3.67
N PHE A 245 19.79 -0.30 4.68
CA PHE A 245 20.78 0.49 5.40
C PHE A 245 22.22 0.15 4.96
N PRO A 246 23.19 1.06 5.22
CA PRO A 246 24.61 0.76 5.01
C PRO A 246 25.07 -0.49 5.75
N ALA A 247 26.03 -1.21 5.17
CA ALA A 247 26.50 -2.49 5.72
C ALA A 247 27.03 -2.38 7.16
N GLU A 248 27.66 -1.28 7.51
CA GLU A 248 28.16 -0.97 8.85
C GLU A 248 27.06 -0.82 9.90
N GLU A 249 25.86 -0.42 9.51
CA GLU A 249 24.69 -0.30 10.38
C GLU A 249 23.83 -1.58 10.41
N ALA A 250 23.99 -2.49 9.47
CA ALA A 250 23.09 -3.59 9.21
C ALA A 250 22.78 -4.44 10.45
N LYS A 251 23.79 -4.71 11.29
CA LYS A 251 23.60 -5.50 12.52
C LYS A 251 22.74 -4.78 13.55
N THR A 252 23.00 -3.50 13.78
CA THR A 252 22.20 -2.68 14.73
C THR A 252 20.78 -2.52 14.21
N ARG A 253 20.61 -2.25 12.92
CA ARG A 253 19.30 -2.12 12.28
C ARG A 253 18.50 -3.42 12.30
N MET A 254 19.17 -4.56 12.18
CA MET A 254 18.51 -5.86 12.31
C MET A 254 17.87 -6.02 13.70
N ILE A 255 18.60 -5.62 14.75
CA ILE A 255 18.08 -5.65 16.13
C ILE A 255 16.86 -4.73 16.25
N ASP A 256 17.00 -3.47 15.85
CA ASP A 256 15.91 -2.46 15.92
C ASP A 256 14.66 -2.94 15.16
N ILE A 257 14.83 -3.54 13.97
CA ILE A 257 13.76 -4.08 13.16
C ILE A 257 13.07 -5.25 13.90
N ILE A 258 13.81 -6.22 14.42
CA ILE A 258 13.25 -7.39 15.10
C ILE A 258 12.50 -6.97 16.38
N GLU A 259 13.04 -6.03 17.14
CA GLU A 259 12.40 -5.54 18.37
C GLU A 259 11.10 -4.76 18.10
N THR A 260 11.03 -4.03 17.00
CA THR A 260 9.88 -3.19 16.67
C THR A 260 8.79 -3.91 15.87
N ILE A 261 9.13 -4.93 15.12
CA ILE A 261 8.17 -5.64 14.26
C ILE A 261 7.12 -6.39 15.09
N ARG A 262 5.85 -6.34 14.65
CA ARG A 262 4.73 -7.06 15.28
C ARG A 262 4.08 -8.03 14.32
N VAL A 263 3.85 -7.61 13.09
CA VAL A 263 3.23 -8.45 12.07
C VAL A 263 3.86 -8.14 10.72
N VAL A 264 4.17 -9.18 9.96
CA VAL A 264 4.44 -9.06 8.52
C VAL A 264 3.40 -9.87 7.79
N ILE A 265 2.76 -9.24 6.82
CA ILE A 265 1.78 -9.87 5.93
C ILE A 265 2.28 -9.70 4.51
N TRP A 266 2.54 -10.82 3.84
CA TRP A 266 2.75 -10.81 2.39
C TRP A 266 1.46 -11.23 1.69
N GLN A 267 0.97 -10.37 0.80
CA GLN A 267 -0.31 -10.56 0.11
C GLN A 267 -0.14 -10.53 -1.40
N GLN A 268 -0.83 -11.43 -2.08
CA GLN A 268 -1.02 -11.40 -3.53
C GLN A 268 -2.49 -11.65 -3.90
N LEU A 269 -2.94 -11.05 -5.00
CA LEU A 269 -4.25 -11.31 -5.56
C LEU A 269 -4.15 -12.34 -6.69
N VAL A 270 -5.02 -13.35 -6.64
CA VAL A 270 -5.14 -14.39 -7.66
C VAL A 270 -6.57 -14.44 -8.21
N PRO A 271 -6.77 -14.94 -9.44
CA PRO A 271 -8.12 -15.18 -9.96
C PRO A 271 -8.89 -16.16 -9.09
N SER A 272 -10.11 -15.82 -8.72
CA SER A 272 -11.06 -16.68 -8.02
C SER A 272 -12.00 -17.39 -9.02
N THR A 273 -12.69 -18.41 -8.55
CA THR A 273 -13.58 -19.24 -9.38
C THR A 273 -14.84 -18.50 -9.85
N ASP A 274 -15.21 -17.42 -9.16
CA ASP A 274 -16.34 -16.53 -9.51
C ASP A 274 -15.98 -15.44 -10.53
N GLY A 275 -14.76 -15.49 -11.11
CA GLY A 275 -14.29 -14.51 -12.09
C GLY A 275 -13.75 -13.21 -11.48
N GLN A 276 -13.65 -13.12 -10.18
CA GLN A 276 -13.07 -11.98 -9.47
C GLN A 276 -11.60 -12.26 -9.10
N ARG A 277 -11.10 -11.58 -8.06
CA ARG A 277 -9.79 -11.81 -7.46
C ARG A 277 -9.93 -12.01 -5.97
N ILE A 278 -9.18 -12.95 -5.43
CA ILE A 278 -9.11 -13.25 -4.00
C ILE A 278 -7.67 -13.05 -3.50
N ALA A 279 -7.54 -12.53 -2.29
CA ALA A 279 -6.23 -12.38 -1.68
C ALA A 279 -5.74 -13.71 -1.11
N LEU A 280 -4.47 -14.04 -1.38
CA LEU A 280 -3.73 -15.07 -0.67
C LEU A 280 -2.73 -14.39 0.26
N ARG A 281 -2.54 -14.94 1.46
CA ARG A 281 -1.71 -14.33 2.48
C ARG A 281 -0.73 -15.33 3.09
N GLU A 282 0.48 -14.86 3.23
CA GLU A 282 1.50 -15.42 4.10
C GLU A 282 1.70 -14.41 5.22
N PHE A 283 1.75 -14.86 6.48
CA PHE A 283 1.97 -13.93 7.57
C PHE A 283 2.69 -14.57 8.76
N LEU A 284 3.36 -13.72 9.51
CA LEU A 284 3.99 -14.07 10.78
C LEU A 284 3.67 -12.96 11.80
N VAL A 285 3.19 -13.40 12.96
CA VAL A 285 2.98 -12.56 14.15
C VAL A 285 4.21 -12.73 15.04
N PHE A 286 4.86 -11.62 15.38
CA PHE A 286 6.11 -11.61 16.16
C PHE A 286 5.80 -11.37 17.64
N ASP A 287 5.66 -12.44 18.39
CA ASP A 287 5.66 -12.41 19.85
C ASP A 287 7.10 -12.27 20.41
N GLU A 288 7.23 -12.14 21.73
CA GLU A 288 8.52 -11.99 22.40
C GLU A 288 9.44 -13.17 22.09
N LYS A 289 8.91 -14.40 22.17
CA LYS A 289 9.67 -15.63 21.92
C LYS A 289 10.24 -15.68 20.50
N LEU A 290 9.44 -15.27 19.49
CA LEU A 290 9.89 -15.30 18.10
C LEU A 290 10.94 -14.21 17.83
N ARG A 291 10.80 -13.05 18.47
CA ARG A 291 11.84 -12.00 18.39
C ARG A 291 13.16 -12.50 18.99
N ASP A 292 13.13 -13.14 20.16
CA ASP A 292 14.34 -13.70 20.80
C ASP A 292 15.03 -14.72 19.89
N ILE A 293 14.27 -15.66 19.29
CA ILE A 293 14.82 -16.64 18.34
C ILE A 293 15.51 -15.96 17.14
N LEU A 294 14.94 -14.86 16.64
CA LEU A 294 15.50 -14.14 15.50
C LEU A 294 16.69 -13.23 15.90
N LEU A 295 16.71 -12.69 17.12
CA LEU A 295 17.84 -11.93 17.65
C LEU A 295 19.10 -12.77 17.83
N ASP A 296 18.94 -14.05 18.13
CA ASP A 296 20.05 -15.01 18.19
C ASP A 296 20.60 -15.40 16.81
N SER A 297 19.93 -14.98 15.73
CA SER A 297 20.34 -15.31 14.37
C SER A 297 21.50 -14.46 13.90
N LYS A 298 22.41 -15.04 13.13
CA LYS A 298 23.39 -14.25 12.38
C LYS A 298 22.70 -13.51 11.22
N LEU A 299 23.23 -12.35 10.88
CA LEU A 299 22.69 -11.51 9.80
C LEU A 299 22.57 -12.29 8.47
N GLU A 300 23.58 -13.10 8.11
CA GLU A 300 23.61 -13.90 6.89
C GLU A 300 22.47 -14.93 6.84
N ASN A 301 22.02 -15.41 7.99
CA ASN A 301 21.04 -16.48 8.13
C ASN A 301 19.63 -15.99 8.42
N ILE A 302 19.41 -14.68 8.56
CA ILE A 302 18.11 -14.11 8.97
C ILE A 302 16.96 -14.60 8.10
N SER A 303 17.13 -14.68 6.78
CA SER A 303 16.09 -15.14 5.87
C SER A 303 15.77 -16.63 6.06
N ALA A 304 16.79 -17.48 6.19
CA ALA A 304 16.61 -18.90 6.40
C ALA A 304 15.92 -19.19 7.75
N HIS A 305 16.37 -18.53 8.83
CA HIS A 305 15.73 -18.65 10.13
C HIS A 305 14.30 -18.13 10.12
N THR A 306 14.03 -16.99 9.46
CA THR A 306 12.66 -16.50 9.35
C THR A 306 11.74 -17.46 8.61
N ARG A 307 12.22 -18.17 7.57
CA ARG A 307 11.43 -19.21 6.88
C ARG A 307 11.13 -20.40 7.79
N LEU A 308 12.10 -20.84 8.61
CA LEU A 308 11.87 -21.91 9.58
C LEU A 308 10.83 -21.51 10.63
N VAL A 309 10.95 -20.30 11.16
CA VAL A 309 10.00 -19.74 12.13
C VAL A 309 8.61 -19.59 11.50
N LEU A 310 8.53 -19.09 10.26
CA LEU A 310 7.27 -18.95 9.52
C LEU A 310 6.58 -20.31 9.31
N LYS A 311 7.33 -21.35 8.90
CA LYS A 311 6.78 -22.70 8.72
C LYS A 311 6.23 -23.29 10.03
N LYS A 312 6.83 -22.96 11.16
CA LYS A 312 6.47 -23.53 12.46
C LYS A 312 5.38 -22.73 13.20
N TYR A 313 5.41 -21.41 13.11
CA TYR A 313 4.60 -20.52 13.96
C TYR A 313 3.72 -19.54 13.18
N GLY A 314 3.94 -19.39 11.88
CA GLY A 314 3.18 -18.51 11.01
C GLY A 314 2.25 -19.24 10.05
N GLN A 315 1.76 -18.51 9.06
CA GLN A 315 1.01 -19.09 7.94
C GLN A 315 1.80 -18.90 6.65
N PRO A 316 2.44 -19.96 6.10
CA PRO A 316 3.01 -19.93 4.76
C PRO A 316 1.94 -19.71 3.68
N MET A 317 2.33 -19.12 2.54
CA MET A 317 1.45 -18.90 1.40
C MET A 317 0.80 -20.19 0.88
N SER A 318 1.54 -21.32 0.89
CA SER A 318 1.07 -22.64 0.46
C SER A 318 -0.10 -23.16 1.32
N VAL A 319 -0.11 -22.85 2.61
CA VAL A 319 -1.18 -23.22 3.54
C VAL A 319 -2.48 -22.50 3.20
N ASP A 320 -2.42 -21.19 2.96
CA ASP A 320 -3.58 -20.40 2.57
C ASP A 320 -4.10 -20.80 1.18
N ALA A 321 -3.18 -21.03 0.22
CA ALA A 321 -3.54 -21.52 -1.11
C ALA A 321 -4.27 -22.86 -1.05
N LYS A 322 -3.80 -23.82 -0.23
CA LYS A 322 -4.45 -25.11 -0.04
C LYS A 322 -5.84 -24.97 0.59
N ARG A 323 -5.97 -24.12 1.61
CA ARG A 323 -7.24 -23.85 2.27
C ARG A 323 -8.27 -23.29 1.27
N LYS A 324 -7.90 -22.30 0.46
CA LYS A 324 -8.77 -21.68 -0.53
C LYS A 324 -9.08 -22.58 -1.71
N PHE A 325 -8.16 -23.43 -2.11
CA PHE A 325 -8.41 -24.48 -3.11
C PHE A 325 -9.44 -25.50 -2.60
N ASN A 326 -9.27 -26.01 -1.37
CA ASN A 326 -10.21 -26.96 -0.76
C ASN A 326 -11.61 -26.35 -0.56
N ALA A 327 -11.70 -25.05 -0.36
CA ALA A 327 -12.95 -24.30 -0.29
C ALA A 327 -13.55 -23.98 -1.67
N GLY A 328 -12.93 -24.39 -2.78
CA GLY A 328 -13.40 -24.13 -4.14
C GLY A 328 -13.26 -22.67 -4.59
N LEU A 329 -12.53 -21.84 -3.85
CA LEU A 329 -12.39 -20.41 -4.13
C LEU A 329 -11.35 -20.09 -5.21
N ILE A 330 -10.38 -20.98 -5.43
CA ILE A 330 -9.39 -20.89 -6.50
C ILE A 330 -9.35 -22.19 -7.30
N SER A 331 -9.04 -22.08 -8.60
CA SER A 331 -8.96 -23.26 -9.48
C SER A 331 -7.69 -24.09 -9.22
N GLU A 332 -7.72 -25.37 -9.59
CA GLU A 332 -6.56 -26.27 -9.54
C GLU A 332 -5.34 -25.71 -10.29
N ARG A 333 -5.58 -25.06 -11.44
CA ARG A 333 -4.52 -24.41 -12.23
C ARG A 333 -3.81 -23.30 -11.43
N VAL A 334 -4.57 -22.48 -10.70
CA VAL A 334 -4.02 -21.42 -9.84
C VAL A 334 -3.25 -22.05 -8.70
N TYR A 335 -3.83 -23.04 -8.02
CA TYR A 335 -3.19 -23.74 -6.91
C TYR A 335 -1.85 -24.40 -7.31
N LYS A 336 -1.84 -25.21 -8.38
CA LYS A 336 -0.61 -25.87 -8.88
C LYS A 336 0.49 -24.88 -9.23
N ARG A 337 0.16 -23.75 -9.86
CA ARG A 337 1.14 -22.70 -10.18
C ARG A 337 1.79 -22.08 -8.94
N LEU A 338 1.04 -21.98 -7.85
CA LEU A 338 1.56 -21.44 -6.57
C LEU A 338 2.50 -22.45 -5.88
N ILE A 339 2.12 -23.72 -5.82
CA ILE A 339 2.94 -24.78 -5.21
C ILE A 339 4.26 -24.95 -5.97
N LEU A 340 4.23 -25.04 -7.31
CA LEU A 340 5.45 -25.14 -8.12
C LEU A 340 6.43 -23.97 -7.86
N ARG A 341 5.94 -22.78 -7.63
CA ARG A 341 6.79 -21.63 -7.29
C ARG A 341 7.44 -21.76 -5.90
N THR A 342 6.71 -22.33 -4.96
CA THR A 342 7.21 -22.57 -3.60
C THR A 342 8.29 -23.67 -3.59
N GLU A 343 8.09 -24.76 -4.31
CA GLU A 343 9.04 -25.87 -4.43
C GLU A 343 10.33 -25.44 -5.15
N ILE A 344 10.24 -24.62 -6.21
CA ILE A 344 11.43 -24.08 -6.90
C ILE A 344 12.22 -23.14 -5.98
N ALA A 345 11.55 -22.32 -5.18
CA ALA A 345 12.21 -21.44 -4.22
C ALA A 345 12.91 -22.25 -3.10
N GLU A 346 12.32 -23.35 -2.63
CA GLU A 346 12.91 -24.22 -1.61
C GLU A 346 14.14 -24.98 -2.13
N HIS A 347 14.12 -25.46 -3.39
CA HIS A 347 15.28 -26.15 -3.98
C HIS A 347 16.49 -25.23 -4.24
N HIS A 348 16.29 -23.93 -4.40
CA HIS A 348 17.40 -22.97 -4.56
C HIS A 348 18.07 -22.62 -3.23
N ASP A 349 17.42 -22.88 -2.10
CA ASP A 349 17.97 -22.61 -0.78
C ASP A 349 18.74 -23.83 -0.18
N GLU A 350 18.66 -25.01 -0.82
CA GLU A 350 19.38 -26.23 -0.41
C GLU A 350 20.74 -26.45 -1.13
N ILE A 351 21.10 -25.56 -2.08
CA ILE A 351 22.38 -25.53 -2.80
C ILE A 351 23.23 -24.38 -2.29
#